data_9069fb836cd137739347be554c63efbe
#
_entry.id   9069fb836cd137739347be554c63efbe
#
_cell.length_a   1.000
_cell.length_b   1.000
_cell.length_c   1.000
_cell.angle_alpha   90.00
_cell.angle_beta   90.00
_cell.angle_gamma   90.00
#
_symmetry.space_group_name_H-M   'P 1'
#
loop_
_entity.id
_entity.type
_entity.pdbx_description
1 polymer ?
#
loop_
_entity_poly.entity_id
_entity_poly.type
_entity_poly.pdbx_seq_one_letter_code
_entity_poly.pdbx_strand_id
1 'polypeptide(L)'
;MPARFSAALLAYRTGDQGPEVFLVHMGGPYWAHKDEGAWSIPKGEYDPTAESAQEVAAREFGEEVGLPAPSGPWHDLGEHRMPSGKRVRTFAVHTDADLAFVSSNLFTMEWPPRSGRVGEFPETDGAEWFELDVARRKLVSGQVPILDRLADAIR
;
A
#
# COMPACT_ATOMS: atom_id res chain seq x y z
N MET A 1 14.30 -20.99 -1.05
CA MET A 1 13.15 -20.20 -1.58
C MET A 1 13.64 -18.91 -2.14
N PRO A 2 13.28 -18.55 -3.37
CA PRO A 2 13.64 -17.25 -3.92
C PRO A 2 12.98 -16.14 -3.09
N ALA A 3 13.67 -15.02 -3.00
CA ALA A 3 13.10 -13.84 -2.33
C ALA A 3 11.88 -13.33 -3.13
N ARG A 4 10.88 -12.87 -2.41
CA ARG A 4 9.70 -12.25 -3.01
C ARG A 4 9.88 -10.74 -2.97
N PHE A 5 9.52 -10.10 -4.07
CA PHE A 5 9.69 -8.65 -4.25
C PHE A 5 8.33 -7.99 -4.47
N SER A 6 8.15 -6.85 -3.85
CA SER A 6 7.00 -5.97 -4.10
C SER A 6 7.47 -4.56 -4.35
N ALA A 7 6.69 -3.81 -5.10
CA ALA A 7 6.88 -2.38 -5.31
C ALA A 7 5.66 -1.63 -4.79
N ALA A 8 5.89 -0.49 -4.15
CA ALA A 8 4.85 0.26 -3.46
C ALA A 8 4.97 1.75 -3.77
N LEU A 9 3.84 2.44 -3.76
CA LEU A 9 3.81 3.90 -3.92
C LEU A 9 3.11 4.54 -2.71
N LEU A 10 3.87 5.35 -1.99
CA LEU A 10 3.38 6.08 -0.83
C LEU A 10 3.14 7.53 -1.22
N ALA A 11 1.89 7.88 -1.48
CA ALA A 11 1.50 9.27 -1.71
C ALA A 11 1.44 10.02 -0.39
N TYR A 12 1.96 11.24 -0.36
CA TYR A 12 1.90 12.06 0.83
C TYR A 12 1.54 13.50 0.46
N ARG A 13 1.03 14.22 1.45
CA ARG A 13 0.70 15.64 1.32
C ARG A 13 1.02 16.34 2.63
N THR A 14 1.06 17.66 2.59
CA THR A 14 1.20 18.47 3.79
C THR A 14 -0.20 18.77 4.35
N GLY A 15 -0.49 18.22 5.52
CA GLY A 15 -1.76 18.47 6.20
C GLY A 15 -1.62 19.54 7.27
N ASP A 16 -2.73 19.88 7.94
CA ASP A 16 -2.74 20.90 8.98
C ASP A 16 -1.87 20.55 10.18
N GLN A 17 -1.71 19.28 10.47
CA GLN A 17 -0.96 18.76 11.60
C GLN A 17 0.38 18.15 11.19
N GLY A 18 0.84 18.42 9.97
CA GLY A 18 2.06 17.86 9.42
C GLY A 18 1.81 16.93 8.25
N PRO A 19 2.81 16.14 7.84
CA PRO A 19 2.65 15.24 6.69
C PRO A 19 1.56 14.21 6.92
N GLU A 20 0.81 13.93 5.85
CA GLU A 20 -0.19 12.86 5.81
C GLU A 20 0.15 11.90 4.69
N VAL A 21 -0.16 10.63 4.89
CA VAL A 21 0.07 9.57 3.91
C VAL A 21 -1.24 8.91 3.51
N PHE A 22 -1.31 8.45 2.28
CA PHE A 22 -2.50 7.82 1.71
C PHE A 22 -2.33 6.32 1.76
N LEU A 23 -3.19 5.65 2.53
CA LEU A 23 -3.14 4.21 2.74
C LEU A 23 -4.42 3.56 2.29
N VAL A 24 -4.35 2.28 1.92
CA VAL A 24 -5.50 1.47 1.55
C VAL A 24 -5.83 0.46 2.64
N HIS A 25 -7.11 0.23 2.86
CA HIS A 25 -7.59 -0.79 3.78
C HIS A 25 -7.61 -2.14 3.07
N MET A 26 -7.07 -3.16 3.71
CA MET A 26 -7.03 -4.50 3.15
C MET A 26 -8.44 -5.07 3.08
N GLY A 27 -8.80 -5.61 1.90
CA GLY A 27 -10.14 -6.10 1.64
C GLY A 27 -10.32 -7.57 1.95
N GLY A 28 -11.55 -8.03 1.77
CA GLY A 28 -11.92 -9.40 2.02
C GLY A 28 -12.45 -9.64 3.42
N PRO A 29 -13.09 -10.79 3.64
CA PRO A 29 -13.79 -11.04 4.90
C PRO A 29 -12.87 -11.17 6.10
N TYR A 30 -11.60 -11.54 5.89
CA TYR A 30 -10.63 -11.65 6.96
C TYR A 30 -10.31 -10.29 7.58
N TRP A 31 -10.30 -9.23 6.77
CA TRP A 31 -9.90 -7.89 7.17
C TRP A 31 -11.06 -6.92 7.40
N ALA A 32 -12.28 -7.30 6.96
CA ALA A 32 -13.43 -6.39 6.88
C ALA A 32 -13.75 -5.61 8.16
N HIS A 33 -13.52 -6.22 9.32
CA HIS A 33 -13.83 -5.59 10.61
C HIS A 33 -12.57 -5.19 11.39
N LYS A 34 -11.41 -5.21 10.75
CA LYS A 34 -10.15 -4.84 11.38
C LYS A 34 -9.77 -3.43 10.97
N ASP A 35 -9.15 -2.69 11.88
CA ASP A 35 -8.69 -1.34 11.63
C ASP A 35 -7.18 -1.24 11.86
N GLU A 36 -6.74 -1.19 13.11
CA GLU A 36 -5.29 -1.11 13.40
C GLU A 36 -4.58 -2.35 12.86
N GLY A 37 -3.46 -2.12 12.14
CA GLY A 37 -2.73 -3.20 11.52
C GLY A 37 -3.37 -3.75 10.25
N ALA A 38 -4.44 -3.12 9.76
CA ALA A 38 -5.20 -3.60 8.60
C ALA A 38 -5.04 -2.73 7.36
N TRP A 39 -4.17 -1.73 7.41
CA TRP A 39 -3.92 -0.81 6.30
C TRP A 39 -2.55 -1.05 5.70
N SER A 40 -2.40 -0.70 4.44
CA SER A 40 -1.18 -0.95 3.68
C SER A 40 -0.88 0.23 2.75
N ILE A 41 0.38 0.40 2.42
CA ILE A 41 0.79 1.21 1.28
C ILE A 41 0.36 0.41 0.04
N PRO A 42 -0.26 1.04 -0.99
CA PRO A 42 -0.60 0.34 -2.22
C PRO A 42 0.65 -0.31 -2.82
N LYS A 43 0.59 -1.60 -3.06
CA LYS A 43 1.76 -2.37 -3.50
C LYS A 43 1.34 -3.65 -4.20
N GLY A 44 2.27 -4.23 -4.94
CA GLY A 44 2.07 -5.54 -5.52
C GLY A 44 3.37 -6.26 -5.79
N GLU A 45 3.29 -7.57 -5.91
CA GLU A 45 4.45 -8.41 -6.19
C GLU A 45 4.86 -8.30 -7.66
N TYR A 46 6.15 -8.43 -7.91
CA TYR A 46 6.69 -8.37 -9.27
C TYR A 46 7.99 -9.16 -9.37
N ASP A 47 8.38 -9.42 -10.60
CA ASP A 47 9.67 -10.03 -10.93
C ASP A 47 10.64 -8.90 -11.34
N PRO A 48 11.65 -8.58 -10.50
CA PRO A 48 12.57 -7.50 -10.80
C PRO A 48 13.42 -7.71 -12.05
N THR A 49 13.46 -8.94 -12.59
CA THR A 49 14.15 -9.20 -13.85
C THR A 49 13.27 -8.90 -15.07
N ALA A 50 11.95 -8.77 -14.90
CA ALA A 50 11.00 -8.57 -15.98
C ALA A 50 10.39 -7.18 -16.01
N GLU A 51 10.26 -6.50 -14.86
CA GLU A 51 9.60 -5.20 -14.76
C GLU A 51 10.40 -4.27 -13.84
N SER A 52 10.26 -2.97 -14.07
CA SER A 52 10.84 -1.99 -13.15
C SER A 52 9.92 -1.81 -11.93
N ALA A 53 10.53 -1.58 -10.77
CA ALA A 53 9.77 -1.33 -9.54
C ALA A 53 8.85 -0.12 -9.68
N GLN A 54 9.32 0.94 -10.33
CA GLN A 54 8.54 2.17 -10.49
C GLN A 54 7.28 1.94 -11.32
N GLU A 55 7.38 1.19 -12.42
CA GLU A 55 6.22 0.88 -13.25
C GLU A 55 5.21 0.04 -12.49
N VAL A 56 5.70 -0.95 -11.73
CA VAL A 56 4.83 -1.82 -10.93
C VAL A 56 4.13 -1.02 -9.83
N ALA A 57 4.87 -0.14 -9.14
CA ALA A 57 4.28 0.68 -8.09
C ALA A 57 3.15 1.57 -8.63
N ALA A 58 3.32 2.14 -9.83
CA ALA A 58 2.28 2.96 -10.47
C ALA A 58 1.06 2.12 -10.82
N ARG A 59 1.28 0.94 -11.41
CA ARG A 59 0.19 0.04 -11.79
C ARG A 59 -0.59 -0.44 -10.57
N GLU A 60 0.11 -0.86 -9.53
CA GLU A 60 -0.52 -1.37 -8.32
C GLU A 60 -1.32 -0.28 -7.59
N PHE A 61 -0.82 0.95 -7.58
CA PHE A 61 -1.59 2.06 -7.04
C PHE A 61 -2.93 2.18 -7.78
N GLY A 62 -2.90 2.15 -9.11
CA GLY A 62 -4.12 2.22 -9.91
C GLY A 62 -5.08 1.08 -9.64
N GLU A 63 -4.56 -0.14 -9.51
CA GLU A 63 -5.37 -1.32 -9.26
C GLU A 63 -5.99 -1.33 -7.87
N GLU A 64 -5.30 -0.81 -6.86
CA GLU A 64 -5.77 -0.84 -5.48
C GLU A 64 -6.59 0.37 -5.07
N VAL A 65 -6.45 1.49 -5.76
CA VAL A 65 -7.17 2.74 -5.45
C VAL A 65 -8.26 3.05 -6.48
N GLY A 66 -8.01 2.69 -7.72
CA GLY A 66 -8.92 2.98 -8.83
C GLY A 66 -8.68 4.34 -9.47
N LEU A 67 -7.57 4.99 -9.16
CA LEU A 67 -7.15 6.26 -9.73
C LEU A 67 -5.75 6.13 -10.30
N PRO A 68 -5.39 6.92 -11.33
CA PRO A 68 -4.00 6.93 -11.80
C PRO A 68 -3.05 7.34 -10.69
N ALA A 69 -1.87 6.76 -10.68
CA ALA A 69 -0.83 7.13 -9.74
C ALA A 69 -0.46 8.61 -9.95
N PRO A 70 -0.25 9.37 -8.85
CA PRO A 70 0.21 10.76 -9.00
C PRO A 70 1.50 10.84 -9.78
N SER A 71 1.64 11.85 -10.63
CA SER A 71 2.85 12.06 -11.41
C SER A 71 3.96 12.62 -10.52
N GLY A 72 5.21 12.23 -10.83
CA GLY A 72 6.37 12.59 -10.02
C GLY A 72 6.67 14.08 -9.96
N PRO A 73 7.83 14.43 -9.37
CA PRO A 73 8.94 13.49 -9.13
C PRO A 73 8.67 12.51 -8.01
N TRP A 74 9.15 11.30 -8.17
CA TRP A 74 9.05 10.27 -7.15
C TRP A 74 10.41 10.14 -6.45
N HIS A 75 10.37 9.95 -5.12
CA HIS A 75 11.54 9.69 -4.30
C HIS A 75 11.65 8.20 -4.02
N ASP A 76 12.77 7.59 -4.36
CA ASP A 76 13.02 6.19 -4.05
C ASP A 76 13.41 6.09 -2.58
N LEU A 77 12.56 5.50 -1.76
CA LEU A 77 12.83 5.29 -0.34
C LEU A 77 13.66 4.03 -0.09
N GLY A 78 14.00 3.31 -1.15
CA GLY A 78 14.83 2.13 -1.07
C GLY A 78 14.03 0.86 -0.81
N GLU A 79 14.77 -0.22 -0.66
CA GLU A 79 14.20 -1.53 -0.42
C GLU A 79 14.19 -1.82 1.08
N HIS A 80 13.08 -2.33 1.56
CA HIS A 80 12.87 -2.67 2.96
C HIS A 80 12.55 -4.16 3.06
N ARG A 81 13.23 -4.85 3.96
CA ARG A 81 12.98 -6.27 4.19
C ARG A 81 11.92 -6.45 5.28
N MET A 82 10.84 -7.14 4.92
CA MET A 82 9.76 -7.45 5.85
C MET A 82 10.16 -8.61 6.76
N PRO A 83 9.53 -8.76 7.94
CA PRO A 83 9.78 -9.91 8.82
C PRO A 83 9.61 -11.26 8.13
N SER A 84 8.73 -11.34 7.14
CA SER A 84 8.51 -12.55 6.35
C SER A 84 9.66 -12.88 5.39
N GLY A 85 10.62 -11.97 5.22
CA GLY A 85 11.69 -12.09 4.23
C GLY A 85 11.35 -11.44 2.90
N LYS A 86 10.11 -11.02 2.68
CA LYS A 86 9.68 -10.29 1.49
C LYS A 86 10.38 -8.93 1.45
N ARG A 87 10.77 -8.50 0.26
CA ARG A 87 11.42 -7.20 0.07
C ARG A 87 10.48 -6.25 -0.63
N VAL A 88 10.32 -5.05 -0.08
CA VAL A 88 9.43 -4.03 -0.62
C VAL A 88 10.25 -2.79 -0.98
N ARG A 89 10.22 -2.42 -2.25
CA ARG A 89 10.79 -1.14 -2.69
C ARG A 89 9.67 -0.13 -2.74
N THR A 90 9.81 0.94 -1.99
CA THR A 90 8.79 1.97 -1.87
C THR A 90 9.27 3.28 -2.49
N PHE A 91 8.39 3.89 -3.27
CA PHE A 91 8.58 5.25 -3.78
C PHE A 91 7.60 6.17 -3.07
N ALA A 92 8.02 7.40 -2.82
CA ALA A 92 7.16 8.42 -2.24
C ALA A 92 6.88 9.49 -3.30
N VAL A 93 5.66 9.99 -3.33
CA VAL A 93 5.26 11.07 -4.23
C VAL A 93 4.43 12.09 -3.49
N HIS A 94 4.83 13.36 -3.59
CA HIS A 94 4.02 14.48 -3.08
C HIS A 94 2.88 14.76 -4.04
N THR A 95 1.69 14.94 -3.52
CA THR A 95 0.53 15.29 -4.34
C THR A 95 -0.41 16.21 -3.57
N ASP A 96 -1.00 17.16 -4.30
CA ASP A 96 -2.07 17.99 -3.80
C ASP A 96 -3.43 17.52 -4.32
N ALA A 97 -3.44 16.41 -5.06
CA ALA A 97 -4.67 15.83 -5.57
C ALA A 97 -5.53 15.30 -4.42
N ASP A 98 -6.84 15.44 -4.57
CA ASP A 98 -7.80 14.94 -3.59
C ASP A 98 -8.06 13.46 -3.88
N LEU A 99 -7.16 12.62 -3.39
CA LEU A 99 -7.25 11.17 -3.61
C LEU A 99 -8.33 10.56 -2.72
N ALA A 100 -9.09 9.64 -3.30
CA ALA A 100 -10.10 8.89 -2.59
C ALA A 100 -10.19 7.49 -3.22
N PHE A 101 -10.67 6.52 -2.44
CA PHE A 101 -10.88 5.18 -2.97
C PHE A 101 -12.00 5.18 -4.00
N VAL A 102 -11.75 4.57 -5.16
CA VAL A 102 -12.74 4.41 -6.22
C VAL A 102 -13.09 2.94 -6.42
N SER A 103 -12.10 2.11 -6.62
CA SER A 103 -12.32 0.68 -6.89
C SER A 103 -11.02 -0.08 -6.72
N SER A 104 -11.12 -1.39 -6.62
CA SER A 104 -9.96 -2.26 -6.59
C SER A 104 -10.23 -3.51 -7.41
N ASN A 105 -9.18 -4.22 -7.79
CA ASN A 105 -9.29 -5.53 -8.40
C ASN A 105 -9.89 -6.50 -7.38
N LEU A 106 -10.49 -7.57 -7.88
CA LEU A 106 -11.10 -8.61 -7.06
C LEU A 106 -10.15 -9.80 -6.94
N PHE A 107 -10.28 -10.52 -5.84
CA PHE A 107 -9.65 -11.82 -5.69
C PHE A 107 -10.70 -12.83 -5.20
N THR A 108 -10.43 -14.11 -5.40
CA THR A 108 -11.33 -15.17 -4.94
C THR A 108 -10.70 -15.93 -3.78
N MET A 109 -11.54 -16.34 -2.84
CA MET A 109 -11.09 -17.20 -1.76
C MET A 109 -12.24 -18.03 -1.24
N GLU A 110 -11.91 -19.17 -0.65
CA GLU A 110 -12.91 -19.96 0.05
C GLU A 110 -13.33 -19.26 1.33
N TRP A 111 -14.61 -19.04 1.47
CA TRP A 111 -15.15 -18.40 2.67
C TRP A 111 -16.60 -18.82 2.91
N PRO A 112 -17.02 -19.24 4.11
CA PRO A 112 -16.15 -19.44 5.29
C PRO A 112 -15.09 -20.52 5.08
N PRO A 113 -14.05 -20.55 5.91
CA PRO A 113 -13.00 -21.59 5.77
C PRO A 113 -13.61 -22.99 5.79
N ARG A 114 -13.16 -23.86 4.91
CA ARG A 114 -13.58 -25.26 4.80
C ARG A 114 -15.05 -25.43 4.41
N SER A 115 -15.70 -24.39 3.88
CA SER A 115 -17.10 -24.45 3.49
C SER A 115 -17.31 -25.01 2.09
N GLY A 116 -16.28 -25.02 1.27
CA GLY A 116 -16.40 -25.35 -0.14
C GLY A 116 -17.01 -24.22 -0.97
N ARG A 117 -17.32 -23.08 -0.35
CA ARG A 117 -17.89 -21.91 -1.04
C ARG A 117 -16.78 -20.95 -1.41
N VAL A 118 -16.78 -20.50 -2.66
CA VAL A 118 -15.80 -19.53 -3.16
C VAL A 118 -16.52 -18.21 -3.39
N GLY A 119 -15.98 -17.13 -2.82
CA GLY A 119 -16.50 -15.79 -3.00
C GLY A 119 -15.49 -14.88 -3.67
N GLU A 120 -15.96 -13.81 -4.26
CA GLU A 120 -15.13 -12.73 -4.78
C GLU A 120 -15.13 -11.56 -3.82
N PHE A 121 -13.95 -11.00 -3.58
CA PHE A 121 -13.78 -9.89 -2.64
C PHE A 121 -12.81 -8.86 -3.24
N PRO A 122 -12.97 -7.57 -2.91
CA PRO A 122 -12.00 -6.58 -3.35
C PRO A 122 -10.65 -6.79 -2.64
N GLU A 123 -9.57 -6.57 -3.34
CA GLU A 123 -8.23 -6.64 -2.73
C GLU A 123 -8.05 -5.54 -1.68
N THR A 124 -8.62 -4.36 -1.96
CA THR A 124 -8.72 -3.25 -0.99
C THR A 124 -10.16 -2.75 -1.01
N ASP A 125 -10.64 -2.24 0.12
CA ASP A 125 -12.04 -1.82 0.24
C ASP A 125 -12.20 -0.38 0.75
N GLY A 126 -11.11 0.37 0.84
CA GLY A 126 -11.14 1.75 1.24
C GLY A 126 -9.76 2.35 1.17
N ALA A 127 -9.70 3.68 1.24
CA ALA A 127 -8.44 4.41 1.28
C ALA A 127 -8.67 5.72 2.01
N GLU A 128 -7.69 6.16 2.81
CA GLU A 128 -7.79 7.39 3.57
C GLU A 128 -6.43 8.02 3.78
N TRP A 129 -6.44 9.32 4.05
CA TRP A 129 -5.26 10.05 4.48
C TRP A 129 -5.09 9.95 5.98
N PHE A 130 -3.86 9.72 6.43
CA PHE A 130 -3.53 9.64 7.86
C PHE A 130 -2.29 10.46 8.15
N GLU A 131 -2.29 11.16 9.30
CA GLU A 131 -1.06 11.71 9.85
C GLU A 131 -0.09 10.58 10.17
N LEU A 132 1.21 10.88 10.17
CA LEU A 132 2.23 9.84 10.37
C LEU A 132 2.05 9.05 11.66
N ASP A 133 1.71 9.71 12.76
CA ASP A 133 1.52 9.02 14.05
C ASP A 133 0.34 8.07 14.01
N VAL A 134 -0.75 8.47 13.34
CA VAL A 134 -1.90 7.60 13.17
C VAL A 134 -1.57 6.46 12.21
N ALA A 135 -0.88 6.76 11.12
CA ALA A 135 -0.46 5.75 10.13
C ALA A 135 0.37 4.64 10.76
N ARG A 136 1.20 4.95 11.75
CA ARG A 136 2.00 3.94 12.46
C ARG A 136 1.13 2.87 13.11
N ARG A 137 -0.04 3.25 13.61
CA ARG A 137 -0.97 2.30 14.22
C ARG A 137 -1.81 1.57 13.19
N LYS A 138 -2.10 2.22 12.06
CA LYS A 138 -2.98 1.66 11.02
C LYS A 138 -2.27 0.65 10.13
N LEU A 139 -1.00 0.88 9.81
CA LEU A 139 -0.24 0.02 8.91
C LEU A 139 -0.01 -1.37 9.46
N VAL A 140 0.03 -2.35 8.55
CA VAL A 140 0.60 -3.66 8.89
C VAL A 140 2.00 -3.42 9.45
N SER A 141 2.34 -4.12 10.53
CA SER A 141 3.51 -3.79 11.35
C SER A 141 4.82 -3.77 10.57
N GLY A 142 4.97 -4.67 9.60
CA GLY A 142 6.20 -4.74 8.81
C GLY A 142 6.46 -3.53 7.94
N GLN A 143 5.45 -2.72 7.65
CA GLN A 143 5.60 -1.52 6.81
C GLN A 143 5.88 -0.25 7.63
N VAL A 144 5.73 -0.29 8.95
CA VAL A 144 5.89 0.91 9.78
C VAL A 144 7.26 1.59 9.60
N PRO A 145 8.38 0.87 9.50
CA PRO A 145 9.68 1.53 9.28
C PRO A 145 9.77 2.36 8.00
N ILE A 146 8.90 2.11 7.02
CA ILE A 146 8.89 2.90 5.78
C ILE A 146 8.49 4.34 6.07
N LEU A 147 7.62 4.57 7.07
CA LEU A 147 7.23 5.92 7.48
C LEU A 147 8.43 6.74 7.98
N ASP A 148 9.37 6.10 8.66
CA ASP A 148 10.58 6.78 9.11
C ASP A 148 11.45 7.20 7.94
N ARG A 149 11.55 6.36 6.91
CA ARG A 149 12.27 6.69 5.68
C ARG A 149 11.63 7.89 4.97
N LEU A 150 10.30 7.92 4.92
CA LEU A 150 9.58 9.07 4.36
C LEU A 150 9.89 10.33 5.15
N ALA A 151 9.77 10.28 6.47
CA ALA A 151 10.01 11.44 7.32
C ALA A 151 11.43 12.00 7.12
N ASP A 152 12.42 11.12 6.97
CA ASP A 152 13.80 11.53 6.70
C ASP A 152 13.95 12.17 5.31
N ALA A 153 13.24 11.65 4.32
CA ALA A 153 13.34 12.12 2.94
C ALA A 153 12.71 13.50 2.72
N ILE A 154 11.69 13.85 3.50
CA ILE A 154 10.92 15.09 3.30
C ILE A 154 11.24 16.18 4.32
N ARG A 155 12.28 16.01 5.13
CA ARG A 155 12.75 17.06 6.04
C ARG A 155 13.25 18.28 5.30
#